data_7bac544f1fa5c14d08934476e3ca07cd
#
_entry.id   7bac544f1fa5c14d08934476e3ca07cd
#
_cell.length_a   1.000
_cell.length_b   1.000
_cell.length_c   1.000
_cell.angle_alpha   90.00
_cell.angle_beta   90.00
_cell.angle_gamma   90.00
#
_symmetry.space_group_name_H-M   'P 1'
#
loop_
_entity.id
_entity.type
_entity.pdbx_description
1 polymer ?
#
loop_
_entity_poly.entity_id
_entity_poly.type
_entity_poly.pdbx_seq_one_letter_code
_entity_poly.pdbx_strand_id
1 'polypeptide(L)'
;GRFFGDTLPFQGKIAFQNKRIATVKSENQNYWVSKIYNIYSNEGWMIGETSEISLPAFKKINDGILKENQTYQNYEIETIFTTKSMLSTGTINQIDLDGSYQILAPMKFKINLYDDSEENNYLPEDIKKFTKNLKTQIYGKTEPEIQEIILNSIPETVSLLSTFTSVDSNGNPALTSITLQRNQEGLPEVIGLNANKLIEPNQKYIVSSFMSSPSNDELYNTSEVFTPFITDHYLQLPPELPNRIKELSKSITKESDNQLDKVFAIRDHLRSGLYTYSQNISRPPLGQDGIDYFLFESQKGYSDYFGSAMVVMLRSLNIPARMVAGYSNGTISEKPMTWEIKDSDSHGWAQVYFNQFGWLNFEPTPSYPAIRQKPNLNETENSNQLALLQEQGVYTPQTNIECKNSETIMDESIGLGVENCDDEIFLERLTTVLLSQFSRNITITFFTILIIIVVLWYIWNEKYSKKSQIQIMYSKVKKLGRLAGLKKNKSQTPHEYSNALSKKIPKLSSEINSITTIYGRNTYGNNISDNNQKQNLEDIWKKFRKTILIYIIKKQFVK
;
A
#
# COMPACT_ATOMS: atom_id res chain seq x y z
N GLY A 1 5.37 0.18 -19.08
CA GLY A 1 5.79 0.40 -17.71
C GLY A 1 4.81 1.33 -16.99
N ARG A 2 4.82 1.32 -15.68
CA ARG A 2 4.01 2.23 -14.88
C ARG A 2 4.68 3.60 -14.86
N PHE A 3 3.97 4.64 -15.27
CA PHE A 3 4.40 6.01 -15.14
C PHE A 3 3.77 6.62 -13.89
N PHE A 4 4.57 7.31 -13.08
CA PHE A 4 4.11 7.98 -11.88
C PHE A 4 3.81 9.45 -12.20
N GLY A 5 2.53 9.80 -12.22
CA GLY A 5 2.05 11.18 -12.41
C GLY A 5 1.93 11.93 -11.09
N ASP A 6 1.23 13.07 -11.11
CA ASP A 6 0.98 13.87 -9.91
C ASP A 6 -0.13 13.30 -9.02
N THR A 7 -0.74 12.19 -9.45
CA THR A 7 -1.71 11.40 -8.69
C THR A 7 -1.34 9.93 -8.66
N LEU A 8 -1.64 9.26 -7.54
CA LEU A 8 -1.47 7.83 -7.34
C LEU A 8 -2.79 7.24 -6.82
N PRO A 9 -3.77 6.97 -7.70
CA PRO A 9 -5.07 6.47 -7.30
C PRO A 9 -5.00 4.99 -6.91
N PHE A 10 -5.86 4.58 -5.99
CA PHE A 10 -6.07 3.17 -5.67
C PHE A 10 -6.71 2.45 -6.85
N GLN A 11 -5.93 1.60 -7.48
CA GLN A 11 -6.37 0.84 -8.66
C GLN A 11 -6.71 -0.60 -8.27
N GLY A 12 -7.46 -1.27 -9.14
CA GLY A 12 -7.67 -2.71 -9.05
C GLY A 12 -6.46 -3.51 -9.56
N LYS A 13 -6.74 -4.45 -10.44
CA LYS A 13 -5.69 -5.29 -11.03
C LYS A 13 -4.63 -4.46 -11.76
N ILE A 14 -3.36 -4.73 -11.44
CA ILE A 14 -2.19 -4.23 -12.17
C ILE A 14 -1.46 -5.40 -12.85
N ALA A 15 -0.77 -5.13 -13.95
CA ALA A 15 0.04 -6.11 -14.66
C ALA A 15 1.31 -5.48 -15.19
N PHE A 16 2.42 -6.19 -15.08
CA PHE A 16 3.72 -5.80 -15.57
C PHE A 16 4.15 -6.73 -16.72
N GLN A 17 4.96 -6.20 -17.64
CA GLN A 17 5.49 -6.95 -18.77
C GLN A 17 6.90 -7.49 -18.51
N ASN A 18 7.46 -7.22 -17.34
CA ASN A 18 8.82 -7.57 -16.95
C ASN A 18 9.90 -7.01 -17.90
N LYS A 19 9.64 -5.83 -18.47
CA LYS A 19 10.57 -5.14 -19.37
C LYS A 19 11.52 -4.26 -18.59
N ARG A 20 12.80 -4.28 -18.96
CA ARG A 20 13.79 -3.34 -18.44
C ARG A 20 13.38 -1.91 -18.82
N ILE A 21 13.46 -0.99 -17.86
CA ILE A 21 13.15 0.43 -18.03
C ILE A 21 14.36 1.32 -17.84
N ALA A 22 15.29 0.90 -16.99
CA ALA A 22 16.53 1.61 -16.73
C ALA A 22 17.63 0.65 -16.31
N THR A 23 18.86 1.12 -16.41
CA THR A 23 20.03 0.50 -15.79
C THR A 23 20.65 1.53 -14.86
N VAL A 24 20.97 1.15 -13.64
CA VAL A 24 21.59 2.04 -12.66
C VAL A 24 22.94 1.50 -12.24
N LYS A 25 23.97 2.32 -12.35
CA LYS A 25 25.30 2.03 -11.81
C LYS A 25 25.44 2.73 -10.46
N SER A 26 25.48 1.95 -9.37
CA SER A 26 25.55 2.43 -7.99
C SER A 26 26.28 1.42 -7.13
N GLU A 27 27.08 1.89 -6.17
CA GLU A 27 27.78 1.04 -5.20
C GLU A 27 26.80 0.31 -4.29
N ASN A 28 25.70 0.97 -3.93
CA ASN A 28 24.68 0.44 -3.05
C ASN A 28 23.39 0.14 -3.78
N GLN A 29 22.70 -0.87 -3.30
CA GLN A 29 21.34 -1.17 -3.68
C GLN A 29 20.38 -0.16 -3.02
N ASN A 30 19.54 0.51 -3.82
CA ASN A 30 18.66 1.57 -3.35
C ASN A 30 17.25 1.43 -3.93
N TYR A 31 16.29 2.08 -3.28
CA TYR A 31 14.99 2.38 -3.86
C TYR A 31 15.09 3.68 -4.67
N TRP A 32 14.55 3.65 -5.90
CA TRP A 32 14.67 4.72 -6.86
C TRP A 32 13.37 5.53 -6.90
N VAL A 33 13.42 6.71 -6.33
CA VAL A 33 12.27 7.63 -6.22
C VAL A 33 11.97 8.25 -7.58
N SER A 34 10.70 8.20 -7.99
CA SER A 34 10.16 8.95 -9.14
C SER A 34 9.31 10.12 -8.69
N LYS A 35 8.41 9.90 -7.72
CA LYS A 35 7.48 10.90 -7.19
C LYS A 35 7.24 10.71 -5.69
N ILE A 36 6.99 11.82 -5.02
CA ILE A 36 6.62 11.88 -3.60
C ILE A 36 5.26 12.55 -3.51
N TYR A 37 4.36 11.97 -2.73
CA TYR A 37 2.99 12.45 -2.55
C TYR A 37 2.76 12.86 -1.10
N ASN A 38 2.06 13.98 -0.91
CA ASN A 38 1.81 14.54 0.41
C ASN A 38 0.33 14.63 0.79
N ILE A 39 -0.61 14.66 -0.17
CA ILE A 39 -2.04 14.77 0.10
C ILE A 39 -2.69 13.40 -0.08
N TYR A 40 -3.31 12.90 1.00
CA TYR A 40 -4.11 11.68 1.01
C TYR A 40 -5.60 12.01 0.83
N SER A 41 -6.27 11.22 0.03
CA SER A 41 -7.72 11.18 -0.11
C SER A 41 -8.23 9.74 -0.06
N ASN A 42 -9.54 9.56 0.08
CA ASN A 42 -10.18 8.23 0.04
C ASN A 42 -9.90 7.44 -1.26
N GLU A 43 -9.59 8.11 -2.36
CA GLU A 43 -9.33 7.49 -3.67
C GLU A 43 -7.84 7.27 -3.96
N GLY A 44 -6.92 7.77 -3.11
CA GLY A 44 -5.47 7.66 -3.31
C GLY A 44 -4.71 8.91 -2.90
N TRP A 45 -3.59 9.15 -3.57
CA TRP A 45 -2.65 10.22 -3.26
C TRP A 45 -2.57 11.24 -4.39
N MET A 46 -2.26 12.47 -4.02
CA MET A 46 -1.91 13.54 -4.97
C MET A 46 -0.77 14.39 -4.41
N ILE A 47 -0.12 15.11 -5.32
CA ILE A 47 0.86 16.13 -4.97
C ILE A 47 0.08 17.44 -4.78
N GLY A 48 0.35 18.15 -3.68
CA GLY A 48 -0.22 19.47 -3.41
C GLY A 48 0.30 20.54 -4.35
N GLU A 49 0.04 21.80 -4.02
CA GLU A 49 0.57 22.95 -4.79
C GLU A 49 2.10 22.89 -4.79
N THR A 50 2.71 23.02 -5.97
CA THR A 50 4.16 22.94 -6.14
C THR A 50 4.73 24.19 -6.79
N SER A 51 6.00 24.44 -6.52
CA SER A 51 6.83 25.38 -7.29
C SER A 51 7.91 24.59 -8.03
N GLU A 52 8.17 24.95 -9.27
CA GLU A 52 9.23 24.39 -10.09
C GLU A 52 10.43 25.34 -10.13
N ILE A 53 11.60 24.83 -9.77
CA ILE A 53 12.83 25.61 -9.70
C ILE A 53 13.80 25.09 -10.74
N SER A 54 14.32 25.99 -11.58
CA SER A 54 15.31 25.66 -12.61
C SER A 54 16.62 25.17 -11.98
N LEU A 55 17.11 24.05 -12.48
CA LEU A 55 18.36 23.42 -12.06
C LEU A 55 19.30 23.26 -13.26
N PRO A 56 20.21 24.22 -13.50
CA PRO A 56 21.29 24.04 -14.46
C PRO A 56 22.16 22.84 -14.10
N ALA A 57 22.72 22.17 -15.10
CA ALA A 57 23.65 21.07 -14.91
C ALA A 57 24.78 21.45 -13.94
N PHE A 58 25.11 20.50 -13.05
CA PHE A 58 26.16 20.65 -12.03
C PHE A 58 25.91 21.72 -10.95
N LYS A 59 24.75 22.41 -10.97
CA LYS A 59 24.37 23.31 -9.87
C LYS A 59 23.97 22.47 -8.65
N LYS A 60 24.53 22.85 -7.48
CA LYS A 60 24.15 22.23 -6.21
C LYS A 60 22.77 22.75 -5.77
N ILE A 61 21.91 21.83 -5.32
CA ILE A 61 20.62 22.14 -4.68
C ILE A 61 20.87 22.49 -3.20
N ASN A 62 21.78 21.74 -2.58
CA ASN A 62 22.14 21.88 -1.18
C ASN A 62 23.63 22.17 -1.07
N ASP A 63 23.99 23.36 -0.63
CA ASP A 63 25.37 23.68 -0.24
C ASP A 63 25.72 23.14 1.15
N GLY A 64 24.90 22.17 1.64
CA GLY A 64 24.97 21.66 3.00
C GLY A 64 26.26 20.90 3.30
N ILE A 65 26.78 21.17 4.48
CA ILE A 65 27.81 20.35 5.09
C ILE A 65 27.25 18.96 5.31
N LEU A 66 28.00 17.93 4.91
CA LEU A 66 27.67 16.54 5.18
C LEU A 66 27.42 16.37 6.68
N LYS A 67 26.24 15.92 7.07
CA LYS A 67 25.94 15.62 8.47
C LYS A 67 26.66 14.32 8.87
N GLU A 68 26.98 14.18 10.15
CA GLU A 68 27.78 13.10 10.70
C GLU A 68 27.28 11.70 10.29
N ASN A 69 25.96 11.52 10.13
CA ASN A 69 25.31 10.26 9.74
C ASN A 69 24.83 10.24 8.29
N GLN A 70 25.45 11.02 7.43
CA GLN A 70 25.18 11.03 6.00
C GLN A 70 26.40 10.53 5.22
N THR A 71 26.15 9.78 4.17
CA THR A 71 27.14 9.37 3.19
C THR A 71 26.83 10.01 1.85
N TYR A 72 27.87 10.47 1.15
CA TYR A 72 27.73 11.00 -0.21
C TYR A 72 27.78 9.85 -1.20
N GLN A 73 26.83 9.82 -2.13
CA GLN A 73 26.73 8.79 -3.15
C GLN A 73 26.51 9.41 -4.53
N ASN A 74 27.26 8.91 -5.52
CA ASN A 74 27.02 9.17 -6.95
C ASN A 74 26.44 7.92 -7.61
N TYR A 75 25.49 8.09 -8.50
CA TYR A 75 24.95 7.01 -9.30
C TYR A 75 24.63 7.47 -10.71
N GLU A 76 24.90 6.62 -11.70
CA GLU A 76 24.61 6.84 -13.11
C GLU A 76 23.36 6.08 -13.49
N ILE A 77 22.42 6.75 -14.14
CA ILE A 77 21.16 6.15 -14.62
C ILE A 77 21.11 6.24 -16.15
N GLU A 78 20.86 5.09 -16.79
CA GLU A 78 20.64 4.96 -18.22
C GLU A 78 19.18 4.52 -18.45
N THR A 79 18.37 5.36 -19.10
CA THR A 79 16.98 5.04 -19.43
C THR A 79 16.90 4.32 -20.76
N ILE A 80 15.94 3.42 -20.95
CA ILE A 80 15.71 2.72 -22.21
C ILE A 80 14.45 3.20 -22.95
N PHE A 81 13.79 4.23 -22.44
CA PHE A 81 12.66 4.88 -23.07
C PHE A 81 12.77 6.40 -22.90
N THR A 82 12.11 7.14 -23.79
CA THR A 82 12.09 8.59 -23.74
C THR A 82 11.30 9.09 -22.52
N THR A 83 11.90 9.94 -21.70
CA THR A 83 11.28 10.48 -20.48
C THR A 83 11.78 11.88 -20.15
N LYS A 84 11.00 12.66 -19.38
CA LYS A 84 11.50 13.86 -18.68
C LYS A 84 11.73 13.61 -17.20
N SER A 85 11.03 12.64 -16.62
CA SER A 85 11.15 12.31 -15.20
C SER A 85 12.49 11.62 -14.93
N MET A 86 13.24 12.15 -13.98
CA MET A 86 14.50 11.58 -13.52
C MET A 86 14.31 10.83 -12.21
N LEU A 87 14.95 9.68 -12.10
CA LEU A 87 14.98 8.88 -10.88
C LEU A 87 16.06 9.40 -9.92
N SER A 88 15.80 9.27 -8.62
CA SER A 88 16.75 9.68 -7.59
C SER A 88 16.65 8.80 -6.35
N THR A 89 17.57 8.97 -5.41
CA THR A 89 17.51 8.39 -4.06
C THR A 89 18.19 9.33 -3.07
N GLY A 90 17.81 9.28 -1.81
CA GLY A 90 18.34 10.16 -0.76
C GLY A 90 17.98 11.63 -0.94
N THR A 91 18.73 12.51 -0.26
CA THR A 91 18.62 13.96 -0.42
C THR A 91 19.49 14.42 -1.58
N ILE A 92 18.86 14.91 -2.63
CA ILE A 92 19.54 15.26 -3.89
C ILE A 92 20.45 16.46 -3.66
N ASN A 93 21.69 16.35 -4.13
CA ASN A 93 22.67 17.41 -4.08
C ASN A 93 22.89 18.07 -5.45
N GLN A 94 23.07 17.26 -6.51
CA GLN A 94 23.49 17.76 -7.82
C GLN A 94 23.10 16.78 -8.93
N ILE A 95 22.89 17.30 -10.15
CA ILE A 95 22.64 16.50 -11.36
C ILE A 95 23.50 17.07 -12.49
N ASP A 96 23.97 16.21 -13.39
CA ASP A 96 24.78 16.59 -14.56
C ASP A 96 23.97 17.00 -15.80
N LEU A 97 22.63 17.02 -15.71
CA LEU A 97 21.73 17.47 -16.76
C LEU A 97 21.02 18.76 -16.38
N ASP A 98 20.77 19.61 -17.39
CA ASP A 98 19.85 20.74 -17.24
C ASP A 98 18.43 20.26 -16.99
N GLY A 99 17.83 20.73 -15.93
CA GLY A 99 16.51 20.31 -15.50
C GLY A 99 15.81 21.30 -14.61
N SER A 100 14.84 20.79 -13.92
CA SER A 100 14.12 21.45 -12.84
C SER A 100 13.82 20.46 -11.71
N TYR A 101 13.65 20.99 -10.52
CA TYR A 101 13.13 20.21 -9.42
C TYR A 101 11.85 20.84 -8.87
N GLN A 102 10.94 19.96 -8.44
CA GLN A 102 9.68 20.35 -7.82
C GLN A 102 9.83 20.36 -6.31
N ILE A 103 9.30 21.39 -5.67
CA ILE A 103 9.15 21.50 -4.22
C ILE A 103 7.70 21.78 -3.88
N LEU A 104 7.27 21.40 -2.69
CA LEU A 104 5.95 21.78 -2.18
C LEU A 104 5.94 23.30 -1.94
N ALA A 105 4.90 23.95 -2.44
CA ALA A 105 4.66 25.37 -2.13
C ALA A 105 4.27 25.50 -0.65
N PRO A 106 4.65 26.60 0.01
CA PRO A 106 4.18 26.87 1.37
C PRO A 106 2.66 26.88 1.45
N MET A 107 2.10 26.21 2.46
CA MET A 107 0.64 26.13 2.66
C MET A 107 0.03 27.51 2.83
N LYS A 108 -1.15 27.70 2.23
CA LYS A 108 -1.95 28.94 2.34
C LYS A 108 -3.22 28.63 3.12
N PHE A 109 -3.54 29.52 4.06
CA PHE A 109 -4.70 29.41 4.93
C PHE A 109 -5.61 30.60 4.70
N LYS A 110 -6.78 30.37 4.09
CA LYS A 110 -7.82 31.38 3.98
C LYS A 110 -8.66 31.37 5.24
N ILE A 111 -8.69 32.50 5.94
CA ILE A 111 -9.42 32.68 7.19
C ILE A 111 -10.58 33.63 6.93
N ASN A 112 -11.79 33.15 7.14
CA ASN A 112 -12.98 33.97 7.14
C ASN A 112 -13.16 34.60 8.55
N LEU A 113 -13.23 35.92 8.64
CA LEU A 113 -13.22 36.63 9.91
C LEU A 113 -14.58 36.63 10.61
N TYR A 114 -15.68 36.46 9.86
CA TYR A 114 -17.06 36.59 10.38
C TYR A 114 -17.86 35.29 10.28
N ASP A 115 -17.35 34.30 9.59
CA ASP A 115 -18.01 33.01 9.44
C ASP A 115 -17.31 31.96 10.32
N ASP A 116 -18.11 31.21 11.11
CA ASP A 116 -17.67 30.06 11.88
C ASP A 116 -17.79 28.77 11.05
N SER A 117 -17.59 28.89 9.73
CA SER A 117 -17.67 27.76 8.82
C SER A 117 -16.74 26.61 9.28
N GLU A 118 -17.16 25.39 8.97
CA GLU A 118 -16.41 24.17 9.27
C GLU A 118 -14.98 24.18 8.70
N GLU A 119 -14.70 25.04 7.69
CA GLU A 119 -13.36 25.23 7.10
C GLU A 119 -12.31 25.62 8.14
N ASN A 120 -12.67 26.39 9.17
CA ASN A 120 -11.76 26.76 10.25
C ASN A 120 -11.38 25.58 11.17
N ASN A 121 -12.11 24.48 11.14
CA ASN A 121 -11.82 23.30 11.96
C ASN A 121 -10.60 22.52 11.47
N TYR A 122 -10.20 22.72 10.22
CA TYR A 122 -9.07 22.00 9.59
C TYR A 122 -7.77 22.79 9.59
N LEU A 123 -7.77 23.99 10.15
CA LEU A 123 -6.56 24.80 10.30
C LEU A 123 -5.60 24.15 11.30
N PRO A 124 -4.28 24.30 11.11
CA PRO A 124 -3.28 23.95 12.12
C PRO A 124 -3.54 24.65 13.45
N GLU A 125 -3.12 24.04 14.55
CA GLU A 125 -3.46 24.52 15.90
C GLU A 125 -2.96 25.95 16.21
N ASP A 126 -1.78 26.32 15.71
CA ASP A 126 -1.26 27.69 15.84
C ASP A 126 -2.15 28.69 15.08
N ILE A 127 -2.62 28.33 13.88
CA ILE A 127 -3.52 29.17 13.08
C ILE A 127 -4.93 29.23 13.70
N LYS A 128 -5.46 28.10 14.20
CA LYS A 128 -6.74 28.08 14.95
C LYS A 128 -6.69 29.00 16.15
N LYS A 129 -5.64 28.92 16.95
CA LYS A 129 -5.46 29.78 18.14
C LYS A 129 -5.41 31.25 17.74
N PHE A 130 -4.64 31.57 16.71
CA PHE A 130 -4.56 32.93 16.14
C PHE A 130 -5.96 33.38 15.68
N THR A 131 -6.65 32.61 14.85
CA THR A 131 -7.97 32.93 14.30
C THR A 131 -8.99 33.18 15.41
N LYS A 132 -9.04 32.34 16.44
CA LYS A 132 -9.93 32.50 17.60
C LYS A 132 -9.65 33.80 18.35
N ASN A 133 -8.39 34.12 18.62
CA ASN A 133 -8.00 35.35 19.30
C ASN A 133 -8.32 36.57 18.43
N LEU A 134 -8.02 36.52 17.13
CA LEU A 134 -8.27 37.61 16.19
C LEU A 134 -9.76 37.96 16.15
N LYS A 135 -10.65 36.97 16.00
CA LYS A 135 -12.10 37.18 15.97
C LYS A 135 -12.64 37.90 17.21
N THR A 136 -12.07 37.66 18.37
CA THR A 136 -12.48 38.35 19.61
C THR A 136 -12.00 39.79 19.68
N GLN A 137 -10.86 40.13 19.04
CA GLN A 137 -10.25 41.44 19.10
C GLN A 137 -10.80 42.41 18.04
N ILE A 138 -11.27 41.93 16.92
CA ILE A 138 -11.73 42.75 15.78
C ILE A 138 -13.19 43.21 15.92
N TYR A 139 -13.97 42.65 16.86
CA TYR A 139 -15.36 43.02 17.03
C TYR A 139 -15.53 44.52 17.35
N GLY A 140 -16.32 45.22 16.52
CA GLY A 140 -16.57 46.64 16.67
C GLY A 140 -15.39 47.57 16.32
N LYS A 141 -14.34 47.05 15.68
CA LYS A 141 -13.17 47.80 15.25
C LYS A 141 -13.31 48.32 13.81
N THR A 142 -12.67 49.42 13.50
CA THR A 142 -12.55 49.93 12.12
C THR A 142 -11.52 49.14 11.32
N GLU A 143 -11.61 49.21 9.99
CA GLU A 143 -10.70 48.46 9.12
C GLU A 143 -9.21 48.76 9.39
N PRO A 144 -8.77 50.01 9.59
CA PRO A 144 -7.35 50.27 9.94
C PRO A 144 -6.94 49.64 11.27
N GLU A 145 -7.82 49.68 12.31
CA GLU A 145 -7.54 49.04 13.59
C GLU A 145 -7.42 47.51 13.45
N ILE A 146 -8.30 46.89 12.62
CA ILE A 146 -8.24 45.47 12.32
C ILE A 146 -6.94 45.09 11.64
N GLN A 147 -6.47 45.89 10.66
CA GLN A 147 -5.21 45.65 9.98
C GLN A 147 -4.03 45.74 10.96
N GLU A 148 -4.02 46.73 11.86
CA GLU A 148 -3.00 46.85 12.89
C GLU A 148 -3.01 45.67 13.87
N ILE A 149 -4.19 45.22 14.32
CA ILE A 149 -4.31 44.04 15.16
C ILE A 149 -3.75 42.79 14.46
N ILE A 150 -4.08 42.58 13.19
CA ILE A 150 -3.57 41.46 12.41
C ILE A 150 -2.05 41.49 12.36
N LEU A 151 -1.46 42.62 11.95
CA LEU A 151 0.00 42.77 11.81
C LEU A 151 0.76 42.54 13.13
N ASN A 152 0.17 42.98 14.25
CA ASN A 152 0.79 42.84 15.57
C ASN A 152 0.56 41.45 16.23
N SER A 153 -0.41 40.67 15.77
CA SER A 153 -0.78 39.37 16.38
C SER A 153 -0.48 38.16 15.51
N ILE A 154 -0.05 38.39 14.26
CA ILE A 154 0.26 37.29 13.31
C ILE A 154 1.36 36.38 13.87
N PRO A 155 1.21 35.06 13.87
CA PRO A 155 2.26 34.15 14.31
C PRO A 155 3.54 34.28 13.46
N GLU A 156 4.70 34.16 14.08
CA GLU A 156 6.01 34.20 13.39
C GLU A 156 6.14 33.08 12.33
N THR A 157 5.35 32.04 12.44
CA THR A 157 5.34 30.88 11.53
C THR A 157 4.65 31.15 10.20
N VAL A 158 3.98 32.30 10.05
CA VAL A 158 3.23 32.67 8.83
C VAL A 158 3.44 34.13 8.47
N SER A 159 3.15 34.45 7.21
CA SER A 159 3.12 35.81 6.68
C SER A 159 1.74 36.13 6.12
N LEU A 160 1.31 37.39 6.19
CA LEU A 160 0.07 37.84 5.56
C LEU A 160 0.28 37.93 4.04
N LEU A 161 -0.42 37.09 3.29
CA LEU A 161 -0.33 37.07 1.82
C LEU A 161 -1.29 38.09 1.19
N SER A 162 -2.53 38.11 1.64
CA SER A 162 -3.56 39.03 1.12
C SER A 162 -4.69 39.23 2.12
N THR A 163 -5.39 40.35 1.92
CA THR A 163 -6.63 40.71 2.61
C THR A 163 -7.75 40.82 1.59
N PHE A 164 -8.95 40.48 1.95
CA PHE A 164 -10.12 40.63 1.10
C PHE A 164 -11.20 41.43 1.83
N THR A 165 -11.64 42.51 1.19
CA THR A 165 -12.73 43.38 1.67
C THR A 165 -13.95 43.21 0.81
N SER A 166 -15.13 43.21 1.44
CA SER A 166 -16.42 43.31 0.75
C SER A 166 -17.18 44.53 1.30
N VAL A 167 -18.31 44.83 0.67
CA VAL A 167 -19.17 45.94 1.10
C VAL A 167 -20.16 45.35 2.12
N ASP A 168 -20.25 45.96 3.31
CA ASP A 168 -21.25 45.61 4.34
C ASP A 168 -22.67 46.02 3.90
N SER A 169 -23.68 45.69 4.71
CA SER A 169 -25.07 46.03 4.46
C SER A 169 -25.36 47.52 4.39
N ASN A 170 -24.43 48.35 4.88
CA ASN A 170 -24.54 49.85 4.88
C ASN A 170 -23.74 50.48 3.74
N GLY A 171 -23.09 49.70 2.88
CA GLY A 171 -22.28 50.15 1.77
C GLY A 171 -20.84 50.50 2.14
N ASN A 172 -20.35 50.22 3.36
CA ASN A 172 -18.99 50.48 3.79
C ASN A 172 -18.07 49.28 3.49
N PRO A 173 -16.80 49.57 3.10
CA PRO A 173 -15.83 48.46 2.95
C PRO A 173 -15.56 47.83 4.31
N ALA A 174 -15.65 46.52 4.36
CA ALA A 174 -15.37 45.70 5.53
C ALA A 174 -14.42 44.56 5.16
N LEU A 175 -13.36 44.38 5.95
CA LEU A 175 -12.43 43.26 5.79
C LEU A 175 -13.12 41.94 6.16
N THR A 176 -13.29 41.05 5.21
CA THR A 176 -14.07 39.79 5.40
C THR A 176 -13.18 38.57 5.55
N SER A 177 -12.05 38.53 4.87
CA SER A 177 -11.13 37.40 5.00
C SER A 177 -9.67 37.83 4.83
N ILE A 178 -8.77 37.02 5.38
CA ILE A 178 -7.33 37.14 5.18
C ILE A 178 -6.79 35.82 4.65
N THR A 179 -5.69 35.88 3.93
CA THR A 179 -4.94 34.70 3.53
C THR A 179 -3.56 34.79 4.15
N LEU A 180 -3.23 33.80 4.95
CA LEU A 180 -1.90 33.60 5.50
C LEU A 180 -1.13 32.59 4.67
N GLN A 181 0.18 32.73 4.60
CA GLN A 181 1.08 31.79 3.98
C GLN A 181 2.11 31.32 5.01
N ARG A 182 2.32 29.99 5.09
CA ARG A 182 3.35 29.41 5.95
C ARG A 182 4.73 29.92 5.54
N ASN A 183 5.54 30.34 6.48
CA ASN A 183 6.92 30.68 6.20
C ASN A 183 7.71 29.41 5.87
N GLN A 184 8.53 29.46 4.83
CA GLN A 184 9.38 28.34 4.45
C GLN A 184 10.63 28.37 5.34
N GLU A 185 10.78 27.34 6.15
CA GLU A 185 11.95 27.15 7.00
C GLU A 185 12.80 25.98 6.45
N GLY A 186 14.10 26.18 6.39
CA GLY A 186 15.05 25.15 5.99
C GLY A 186 15.23 25.00 4.48
N LEU A 187 15.89 23.92 4.09
CA LEU A 187 16.18 23.60 2.68
C LEU A 187 14.91 23.06 1.99
N PRO A 188 14.70 23.45 0.71
CA PRO A 188 13.55 22.95 -0.03
C PRO A 188 13.60 21.43 -0.19
N GLU A 189 12.50 20.76 0.13
CA GLU A 189 12.36 19.34 -0.11
C GLU A 189 12.03 19.04 -1.57
N VAL A 190 12.92 18.37 -2.26
CA VAL A 190 12.72 17.94 -3.64
C VAL A 190 11.76 16.74 -3.66
N ILE A 191 10.61 16.91 -4.31
CA ILE A 191 9.57 15.86 -4.44
C ILE A 191 9.53 15.23 -5.82
N GLY A 192 10.21 15.80 -6.79
CA GLY A 192 10.32 15.29 -8.15
C GLY A 192 11.40 16.02 -8.94
N LEU A 193 11.95 15.35 -9.93
CA LEU A 193 12.99 15.85 -10.82
C LEU A 193 12.54 15.70 -12.27
N ASN A 194 12.75 16.73 -13.08
CA ASN A 194 12.48 16.71 -14.50
C ASN A 194 13.66 17.27 -15.30
N ALA A 195 13.99 16.65 -16.42
CA ALA A 195 14.93 17.20 -17.37
C ALA A 195 14.25 18.28 -18.22
N ASN A 196 14.97 19.32 -18.61
CA ASN A 196 14.46 20.39 -19.49
C ASN A 196 14.13 19.83 -20.89
N LYS A 197 14.96 18.89 -21.38
CA LYS A 197 14.76 18.18 -22.65
C LYS A 197 14.37 16.73 -22.37
N LEU A 198 13.77 16.10 -23.37
CA LEU A 198 13.56 14.65 -23.31
C LEU A 198 14.90 13.92 -23.17
N ILE A 199 14.98 13.02 -22.23
CA ILE A 199 16.08 12.06 -22.09
C ILE A 199 15.77 10.95 -23.09
N GLU A 200 16.62 10.77 -24.09
CA GLU A 200 16.43 9.78 -25.13
C GLU A 200 16.85 8.37 -24.65
N PRO A 201 16.36 7.30 -25.28
CA PRO A 201 16.78 5.95 -24.96
C PRO A 201 18.31 5.78 -25.00
N ASN A 202 18.85 5.11 -23.98
CA ASN A 202 20.28 4.91 -23.73
C ASN A 202 21.08 6.18 -23.40
N GLN A 203 20.41 7.31 -23.21
CA GLN A 203 21.06 8.48 -22.65
C GLN A 203 21.26 8.27 -21.14
N LYS A 204 22.42 8.71 -20.66
CA LYS A 204 22.83 8.61 -19.26
C LYS A 204 22.80 9.96 -18.58
N TYR A 205 22.56 9.93 -17.26
CA TYR A 205 22.74 11.07 -16.38
C TYR A 205 23.25 10.62 -15.01
N ILE A 206 23.94 11.52 -14.33
CA ILE A 206 24.52 11.26 -13.01
C ILE A 206 23.82 12.13 -11.98
N VAL A 207 23.43 11.51 -10.90
CA VAL A 207 22.87 12.19 -9.72
C VAL A 207 23.79 11.97 -8.53
N SER A 208 23.99 13.02 -7.77
CA SER A 208 24.70 12.99 -6.49
C SER A 208 23.71 13.23 -5.35
N SER A 209 23.76 12.43 -4.32
CA SER A 209 22.85 12.54 -3.18
C SER A 209 23.55 12.28 -1.84
N PHE A 210 22.95 12.81 -0.77
CA PHE A 210 23.28 12.46 0.60
C PHE A 210 22.32 11.40 1.10
N MET A 211 22.87 10.28 1.60
CA MET A 211 22.12 9.18 2.16
C MET A 211 22.19 9.22 3.68
N SER A 212 21.06 9.41 4.35
CA SER A 212 20.95 9.29 5.81
C SER A 212 20.91 7.83 6.23
N SER A 213 21.72 7.45 7.18
CA SER A 213 21.81 6.07 7.66
C SER A 213 22.08 6.04 9.17
N PRO A 214 21.14 6.54 10.00
CA PRO A 214 21.25 6.51 11.44
C PRO A 214 21.14 5.09 11.99
N SER A 215 21.71 4.88 13.18
CA SER A 215 21.46 3.68 13.98
C SER A 215 20.09 3.75 14.68
N ASN A 216 19.61 2.63 15.18
CA ASN A 216 18.38 2.62 15.96
C ASN A 216 18.51 3.49 17.22
N ASP A 217 19.64 3.46 17.93
CA ASP A 217 19.84 4.28 19.15
C ASP A 217 19.77 5.78 18.87
N GLU A 218 20.28 6.23 17.73
CA GLU A 218 20.16 7.63 17.31
C GLU A 218 18.71 7.99 17.01
N LEU A 219 17.95 7.09 16.40
CA LEU A 219 16.53 7.32 16.11
C LEU A 219 15.65 7.31 17.36
N TYR A 220 15.97 6.46 18.35
CA TYR A 220 15.27 6.45 19.65
C TYR A 220 15.35 7.79 20.39
N ASN A 221 16.46 8.51 20.21
CA ASN A 221 16.72 9.76 20.90
C ASN A 221 16.30 11.00 20.10
N THR A 222 15.62 10.86 18.95
CA THR A 222 15.15 12.01 18.18
C THR A 222 13.97 12.72 18.84
N SER A 223 13.98 14.06 18.75
CA SER A 223 12.84 14.87 19.19
C SER A 223 11.62 14.64 18.28
N GLU A 224 10.44 14.50 18.90
CA GLU A 224 9.15 14.40 18.20
C GLU A 224 8.49 15.80 17.98
N VAL A 225 9.25 16.89 18.12
CA VAL A 225 8.78 18.26 17.83
C VAL A 225 9.15 18.63 16.41
N PHE A 226 8.16 18.71 15.53
CA PHE A 226 8.36 18.97 14.11
C PHE A 226 8.11 20.44 13.76
N THR A 227 8.75 20.94 12.70
CA THR A 227 8.45 22.26 12.18
C THR A 227 7.04 22.32 11.58
N PRO A 228 6.39 23.50 11.61
CA PRO A 228 5.06 23.66 11.01
C PRO A 228 4.98 23.25 9.54
N PHE A 229 6.03 23.45 8.76
CA PHE A 229 6.08 23.00 7.36
C PHE A 229 5.93 21.48 7.26
N ILE A 230 6.62 20.71 8.10
CA ILE A 230 6.54 19.24 8.12
C ILE A 230 5.16 18.78 8.58
N THR A 231 4.60 19.36 9.63
CA THR A 231 3.28 18.95 10.14
C THR A 231 2.16 19.26 9.16
N ASP A 232 2.17 20.45 8.55
CA ASP A 232 1.12 20.87 7.62
C ASP A 232 1.06 19.99 6.37
N HIS A 233 2.22 19.64 5.81
CA HIS A 233 2.27 18.83 4.58
C HIS A 233 2.17 17.33 4.81
N TYR A 234 2.60 16.81 5.96
CA TYR A 234 2.83 15.38 6.13
C TYR A 234 2.07 14.74 7.30
N LEU A 235 1.16 15.50 7.94
CA LEU A 235 0.14 14.98 8.85
C LEU A 235 -1.28 15.06 8.26
N GLN A 236 -1.43 15.60 7.04
CA GLN A 236 -2.73 15.76 6.42
C GLN A 236 -3.45 14.42 6.25
N LEU A 237 -4.69 14.37 6.72
CA LEU A 237 -5.65 13.29 6.52
C LEU A 237 -7.03 13.91 6.25
N PRO A 238 -7.87 13.31 5.43
CA PRO A 238 -9.22 13.83 5.19
C PRO A 238 -10.06 13.74 6.46
N PRO A 239 -10.97 14.70 6.67
CA PRO A 239 -11.85 14.72 7.85
C PRO A 239 -12.72 13.47 7.97
N GLU A 240 -13.11 12.90 6.83
CA GLU A 240 -13.97 11.73 6.71
C GLU A 240 -13.20 10.41 6.92
N LEU A 241 -11.90 10.47 7.26
CA LEU A 241 -11.12 9.24 7.49
C LEU A 241 -11.80 8.38 8.56
N PRO A 242 -12.10 7.10 8.28
CA PRO A 242 -12.77 6.22 9.23
C PRO A 242 -12.01 6.06 10.54
N ASN A 243 -12.67 6.31 11.67
CA ASN A 243 -12.07 6.26 13.00
C ASN A 243 -11.41 4.93 13.32
N ARG A 244 -11.91 3.81 12.76
CA ARG A 244 -11.35 2.47 13.02
C ARG A 244 -9.90 2.33 12.58
N ILE A 245 -9.41 3.15 11.61
CA ILE A 245 -7.98 3.19 11.23
C ILE A 245 -7.15 3.75 12.38
N LYS A 246 -7.59 4.87 12.98
CA LYS A 246 -6.92 5.49 14.12
C LYS A 246 -6.95 4.60 15.36
N GLU A 247 -8.07 3.92 15.61
CA GLU A 247 -8.21 2.97 16.70
C GLU A 247 -7.27 1.77 16.53
N LEU A 248 -7.19 1.21 15.34
CA LEU A 248 -6.25 0.14 15.00
C LEU A 248 -4.81 0.60 15.22
N SER A 249 -4.45 1.78 14.71
CA SER A 249 -3.09 2.34 14.88
C SER A 249 -2.71 2.48 16.35
N LYS A 250 -3.62 3.04 17.19
CA LYS A 250 -3.42 3.15 18.64
C LYS A 250 -3.31 1.79 19.32
N SER A 251 -4.12 0.84 18.91
CA SER A 251 -4.11 -0.52 19.47
C SER A 251 -2.78 -1.23 19.23
N ILE A 252 -2.26 -1.13 17.99
CA ILE A 252 -0.98 -1.75 17.58
C ILE A 252 0.19 -1.11 18.35
N THR A 253 0.15 0.21 18.57
CA THR A 253 1.26 0.97 19.14
C THR A 253 1.11 1.21 20.65
N LYS A 254 0.19 0.50 21.31
CA LYS A 254 -0.11 0.71 22.73
C LYS A 254 1.10 0.54 23.66
N GLU A 255 1.96 -0.40 23.34
CA GLU A 255 3.17 -0.72 24.12
C GLU A 255 4.44 -0.01 23.57
N SER A 256 4.26 0.98 22.67
CA SER A 256 5.36 1.69 22.01
C SER A 256 5.62 3.03 22.72
N ASP A 257 6.84 3.22 23.21
CA ASP A 257 7.21 4.39 24.02
C ASP A 257 7.64 5.60 23.18
N ASN A 258 8.17 5.38 21.97
CA ASN A 258 8.75 6.42 21.12
C ASN A 258 8.30 6.27 19.65
N GLN A 259 8.71 7.24 18.82
CA GLN A 259 8.35 7.28 17.40
C GLN A 259 8.83 6.03 16.65
N LEU A 260 10.07 5.56 16.88
CA LEU A 260 10.64 4.44 16.13
C LEU A 260 9.89 3.14 16.44
N ASP A 261 9.55 2.89 17.71
CA ASP A 261 8.77 1.71 18.11
C ASP A 261 7.38 1.69 17.48
N LYS A 262 6.70 2.87 17.42
CA LYS A 262 5.41 3.00 16.72
C LYS A 262 5.54 2.68 15.24
N VAL A 263 6.60 3.17 14.60
CA VAL A 263 6.89 2.91 13.18
C VAL A 263 7.12 1.42 12.94
N PHE A 264 7.92 0.77 13.77
CA PHE A 264 8.18 -0.67 13.67
C PHE A 264 6.94 -1.50 13.96
N ALA A 265 6.16 -1.16 14.99
CA ALA A 265 4.93 -1.87 15.33
C ALA A 265 3.92 -1.87 14.16
N ILE A 266 3.70 -0.71 13.51
CA ILE A 266 2.82 -0.60 12.34
C ILE A 266 3.40 -1.37 11.15
N ARG A 267 4.69 -1.21 10.85
CA ARG A 267 5.35 -1.97 9.77
C ARG A 267 5.17 -3.47 9.97
N ASP A 268 5.45 -3.96 11.15
CA ASP A 268 5.45 -5.39 11.45
C ASP A 268 4.02 -5.96 11.48
N HIS A 269 3.04 -5.17 11.92
CA HIS A 269 1.62 -5.52 11.78
C HIS A 269 1.23 -5.72 10.32
N LEU A 270 1.61 -4.81 9.42
CA LEU A 270 1.32 -4.94 7.99
C LEU A 270 2.06 -6.14 7.35
N ARG A 271 3.17 -6.56 7.92
CA ARG A 271 3.98 -7.72 7.48
C ARG A 271 3.64 -9.04 8.20
N SER A 272 2.71 -9.03 9.15
CA SER A 272 2.40 -10.18 10.04
C SER A 272 1.76 -11.40 9.35
N GLY A 273 1.38 -11.27 8.07
CA GLY A 273 0.65 -12.30 7.33
C GLY A 273 -0.88 -12.15 7.36
N LEU A 274 -1.40 -11.17 8.09
CA LEU A 274 -2.83 -10.81 8.05
C LEU A 274 -3.25 -10.28 6.69
N TYR A 275 -2.33 -9.60 5.99
CA TYR A 275 -2.56 -8.98 4.69
C TYR A 275 -1.81 -9.73 3.60
N THR A 276 -2.49 -10.02 2.50
CA THR A 276 -1.91 -10.77 1.37
C THR A 276 -1.44 -9.82 0.26
N TYR A 277 -0.19 -9.95 -0.15
CA TYR A 277 0.28 -9.26 -1.36
C TYR A 277 -0.36 -9.87 -2.61
N SER A 278 -1.01 -9.04 -3.42
CA SER A 278 -1.63 -9.46 -4.67
C SER A 278 -1.73 -8.30 -5.65
N GLN A 279 -1.34 -8.55 -6.90
CA GLN A 279 -1.53 -7.63 -8.03
C GLN A 279 -2.92 -7.80 -8.69
N ASN A 280 -3.64 -8.87 -8.35
CA ASN A 280 -4.97 -9.17 -8.85
C ASN A 280 -6.01 -8.93 -7.76
N ILE A 281 -6.39 -7.68 -7.59
CA ILE A 281 -7.35 -7.22 -6.59
C ILE A 281 -8.50 -6.46 -7.25
N SER A 282 -9.61 -6.32 -6.53
CA SER A 282 -10.69 -5.41 -6.91
C SER A 282 -10.35 -3.98 -6.48
N ARG A 283 -10.82 -3.01 -7.26
CA ARG A 283 -10.75 -1.61 -6.83
C ARG A 283 -11.65 -1.41 -5.59
N PRO A 284 -11.28 -0.53 -4.65
CA PRO A 284 -12.17 -0.14 -3.57
C PRO A 284 -13.52 0.35 -4.11
N PRO A 285 -14.62 0.09 -3.41
CA PRO A 285 -15.95 0.60 -3.78
C PRO A 285 -15.96 2.13 -3.83
N LEU A 286 -16.77 2.70 -4.74
CA LEU A 286 -16.91 4.15 -4.83
C LEU A 286 -17.43 4.73 -3.52
N GLY A 287 -16.80 5.81 -3.05
CA GLY A 287 -17.17 6.50 -1.81
C GLY A 287 -16.66 5.85 -0.54
N GLN A 288 -15.98 4.71 -0.62
CA GLN A 288 -15.29 4.09 0.50
C GLN A 288 -13.81 4.48 0.49
N ASP A 289 -13.24 4.73 1.66
CA ASP A 289 -11.81 4.98 1.80
C ASP A 289 -11.01 3.72 1.43
N GLY A 290 -10.02 3.90 0.54
CA GLY A 290 -9.27 2.78 -0.03
C GLY A 290 -8.42 2.03 0.98
N ILE A 291 -7.91 2.71 2.02
CA ILE A 291 -7.10 2.10 3.07
C ILE A 291 -8.00 1.42 4.11
N ASP A 292 -9.13 2.01 4.41
CA ASP A 292 -10.15 1.37 5.23
C ASP A 292 -10.61 0.04 4.60
N TYR A 293 -10.93 0.06 3.30
CA TYR A 293 -11.29 -1.15 2.54
C TYR A 293 -10.15 -2.19 2.55
N PHE A 294 -8.91 -1.73 2.37
CA PHE A 294 -7.73 -2.63 2.40
C PHE A 294 -7.54 -3.27 3.77
N LEU A 295 -7.56 -2.48 4.84
CA LEU A 295 -7.23 -2.97 6.19
C LEU A 295 -8.31 -3.90 6.76
N PHE A 296 -9.60 -3.64 6.49
CA PHE A 296 -10.69 -4.30 7.22
C PHE A 296 -11.56 -5.22 6.36
N GLU A 297 -11.51 -5.10 5.02
CA GLU A 297 -12.41 -5.86 4.15
C GLU A 297 -11.68 -6.75 3.16
N SER A 298 -10.86 -6.16 2.26
CA SER A 298 -10.19 -6.94 1.23
C SER A 298 -9.00 -7.73 1.76
N GLN A 299 -8.24 -7.14 2.68
CA GLN A 299 -6.97 -7.63 3.23
C GLN A 299 -5.98 -8.09 2.15
N LYS A 300 -6.16 -7.59 0.91
CA LYS A 300 -5.34 -7.89 -0.26
C LYS A 300 -4.98 -6.61 -0.98
N GLY A 301 -3.70 -6.44 -1.27
CA GLY A 301 -3.18 -5.27 -1.94
C GLY A 301 -1.79 -5.49 -2.51
N TYR A 302 -1.33 -4.55 -3.32
CA TYR A 302 0.06 -4.45 -3.74
C TYR A 302 0.74 -3.30 -3.00
N SER A 303 2.00 -3.03 -3.29
CA SER A 303 2.85 -2.11 -2.53
C SER A 303 2.22 -0.74 -2.24
N ASP A 304 1.42 -0.19 -3.16
CA ASP A 304 0.76 1.11 -2.93
C ASP A 304 -0.21 1.06 -1.75
N TYR A 305 -0.94 -0.04 -1.58
CA TYR A 305 -1.86 -0.21 -0.45
C TYR A 305 -1.11 -0.37 0.87
N PHE A 306 -0.04 -1.16 0.88
CA PHE A 306 0.79 -1.35 2.08
C PHE A 306 1.50 -0.07 2.48
N GLY A 307 2.17 0.61 1.52
CA GLY A 307 2.83 1.89 1.76
C GLY A 307 1.85 2.95 2.25
N SER A 308 0.69 3.06 1.59
CA SER A 308 -0.37 4.00 1.98
C SER A 308 -0.94 3.69 3.37
N ALA A 309 -1.21 2.43 3.68
CA ALA A 309 -1.70 2.03 4.99
C ALA A 309 -0.72 2.45 6.09
N MET A 310 0.57 2.19 5.90
CA MET A 310 1.59 2.61 6.85
C MET A 310 1.59 4.13 7.05
N VAL A 311 1.57 4.91 5.96
CA VAL A 311 1.58 6.38 6.03
C VAL A 311 0.32 6.92 6.72
N VAL A 312 -0.87 6.44 6.35
CA VAL A 312 -2.14 6.89 6.94
C VAL A 312 -2.21 6.55 8.43
N MET A 313 -1.80 5.34 8.81
CA MET A 313 -1.76 4.91 10.21
C MET A 313 -0.79 5.75 11.04
N LEU A 314 0.42 6.03 10.52
CA LEU A 314 1.40 6.88 11.19
C LEU A 314 0.90 8.32 11.34
N ARG A 315 0.32 8.91 10.29
CA ARG A 315 -0.27 10.26 10.33
C ARG A 315 -1.39 10.34 11.37
N SER A 316 -2.20 9.29 11.52
CA SER A 316 -3.26 9.23 12.53
C SER A 316 -2.74 9.23 13.98
N LEU A 317 -1.45 8.95 14.17
CA LEU A 317 -0.70 9.02 15.42
C LEU A 317 0.17 10.28 15.55
N ASN A 318 -0.03 11.27 14.67
CA ASN A 318 0.77 12.51 14.57
C ASN A 318 2.26 12.28 14.24
N ILE A 319 2.59 11.21 13.53
CA ILE A 319 3.93 10.94 13.02
C ILE A 319 3.99 11.35 11.55
N PRO A 320 4.83 12.34 11.17
CA PRO A 320 4.93 12.78 9.80
C PRO A 320 5.47 11.68 8.89
N ALA A 321 4.67 11.34 7.88
CA ALA A 321 4.98 10.30 6.92
C ALA A 321 4.48 10.68 5.52
N ARG A 322 5.13 10.16 4.47
CA ARG A 322 4.77 10.43 3.08
C ARG A 322 4.80 9.20 2.21
N MET A 323 3.95 9.18 1.19
CA MET A 323 3.92 8.11 0.21
C MET A 323 4.93 8.39 -0.89
N VAL A 324 5.75 7.41 -1.19
CA VAL A 324 6.75 7.47 -2.26
C VAL A 324 6.42 6.43 -3.31
N ALA A 325 6.53 6.80 -4.57
CA ALA A 325 6.42 5.87 -5.68
C ALA A 325 7.63 5.98 -6.61
N GLY A 326 8.02 4.83 -7.13
CA GLY A 326 9.20 4.68 -7.96
C GLY A 326 9.47 3.22 -8.23
N TYR A 327 10.70 2.79 -8.01
CA TYR A 327 11.13 1.42 -8.27
C TYR A 327 11.94 0.89 -7.10
N SER A 328 11.75 -0.39 -6.78
CA SER A 328 12.57 -1.10 -5.83
C SER A 328 13.99 -1.34 -6.38
N ASN A 329 14.78 -2.06 -5.63
CA ASN A 329 16.22 -2.25 -5.86
C ASN A 329 16.61 -2.74 -7.26
N GLY A 330 15.72 -3.40 -8.01
CA GLY A 330 16.06 -4.06 -9.26
C GLY A 330 16.87 -5.36 -9.06
N THR A 331 17.36 -5.91 -10.16
CA THR A 331 18.20 -7.11 -10.16
C THR A 331 19.63 -6.76 -10.52
N ILE A 332 20.62 -7.42 -9.87
CA ILE A 332 22.03 -7.23 -10.18
C ILE A 332 22.32 -7.70 -11.60
N SER A 333 23.04 -6.90 -12.37
CA SER A 333 23.49 -7.23 -13.72
C SER A 333 24.82 -8.00 -13.67
N GLU A 334 25.24 -8.58 -14.80
CA GLU A 334 26.57 -9.17 -14.96
C GLU A 334 27.69 -8.12 -14.86
N LYS A 335 27.37 -6.83 -15.08
CA LYS A 335 28.33 -5.73 -14.93
C LYS A 335 28.46 -5.35 -13.45
N PRO A 336 29.69 -5.13 -12.94
CA PRO A 336 29.90 -4.75 -11.56
C PRO A 336 29.11 -3.49 -11.16
N MET A 337 28.53 -3.48 -9.94
CA MET A 337 27.79 -2.36 -9.37
C MET A 337 26.66 -1.84 -10.28
N THR A 338 26.08 -2.71 -11.11
CA THR A 338 25.06 -2.33 -12.07
C THR A 338 23.77 -3.09 -11.79
N TRP A 339 22.66 -2.36 -11.74
CA TRP A 339 21.33 -2.85 -11.39
C TRP A 339 20.39 -2.66 -12.58
N GLU A 340 19.70 -3.70 -12.99
CA GLU A 340 18.64 -3.63 -13.99
C GLU A 340 17.30 -3.38 -13.32
N ILE A 341 16.66 -2.26 -13.68
CA ILE A 341 15.34 -1.89 -13.19
C ILE A 341 14.31 -2.27 -14.26
N LYS A 342 13.30 -3.03 -13.87
CA LYS A 342 12.21 -3.47 -14.73
C LYS A 342 10.89 -2.77 -14.35
N ASP A 343 9.91 -2.81 -15.23
CA ASP A 343 8.57 -2.30 -14.91
C ASP A 343 7.88 -3.09 -13.78
N SER A 344 8.26 -4.36 -13.58
CA SER A 344 7.84 -5.19 -12.44
C SER A 344 8.42 -4.74 -11.10
N ASP A 345 9.49 -3.94 -11.11
CA ASP A 345 10.10 -3.35 -9.92
C ASP A 345 9.38 -2.06 -9.49
N SER A 346 8.32 -1.63 -10.23
CA SER A 346 7.45 -0.53 -9.81
C SER A 346 6.93 -0.75 -8.40
N HIS A 347 7.15 0.23 -7.54
CA HIS A 347 6.95 0.07 -6.11
C HIS A 347 6.45 1.35 -5.45
N GLY A 348 5.64 1.18 -4.39
CA GLY A 348 5.24 2.23 -3.50
C GLY A 348 5.61 1.88 -2.06
N TRP A 349 6.20 2.83 -1.33
CA TRP A 349 6.64 2.62 0.05
C TRP A 349 6.42 3.84 0.92
N ALA A 350 6.60 3.69 2.22
CA ALA A 350 6.51 4.77 3.18
C ALA A 350 7.88 5.41 3.45
N GLN A 351 7.89 6.74 3.53
CA GLN A 351 8.98 7.46 4.19
C GLN A 351 8.45 8.13 5.45
N VAL A 352 9.23 8.07 6.53
CA VAL A 352 8.92 8.67 7.82
C VAL A 352 9.97 9.71 8.15
N TYR A 353 9.54 10.86 8.65
CA TYR A 353 10.42 11.96 9.01
C TYR A 353 10.94 11.80 10.44
N PHE A 354 12.25 11.88 10.58
CA PHE A 354 12.93 11.95 11.87
C PHE A 354 13.72 13.26 11.95
N ASN A 355 13.55 14.02 13.01
CA ASN A 355 14.32 15.22 13.21
C ASN A 355 15.83 14.92 13.13
N GLN A 356 16.63 15.85 12.58
CA GLN A 356 18.06 15.74 12.31
C GLN A 356 18.44 14.81 11.14
N PHE A 357 17.69 13.70 10.92
CA PHE A 357 18.01 12.70 9.87
C PHE A 357 17.19 12.91 8.59
N GLY A 358 16.03 13.59 8.67
CA GLY A 358 15.13 13.79 7.54
C GLY A 358 14.30 12.53 7.25
N TRP A 359 14.06 12.27 5.98
CA TRP A 359 13.19 11.19 5.49
C TRP A 359 13.92 9.86 5.41
N LEU A 360 13.41 8.85 6.09
CA LEU A 360 13.93 7.48 6.07
C LEU A 360 12.90 6.53 5.45
N ASN A 361 13.39 5.58 4.64
CA ASN A 361 12.56 4.56 3.99
C ASN A 361 12.13 3.46 4.95
N PHE A 362 10.86 3.06 4.88
CA PHE A 362 10.30 1.90 5.57
C PHE A 362 9.49 1.05 4.61
N GLU A 363 9.66 -0.27 4.72
CA GLU A 363 9.02 -1.25 3.84
C GLU A 363 7.96 -2.08 4.58
N PRO A 364 6.67 -1.73 4.41
CA PRO A 364 5.58 -2.49 5.01
C PRO A 364 5.12 -3.68 4.18
N THR A 365 5.58 -3.83 2.92
CA THR A 365 5.11 -4.86 2.01
C THR A 365 5.77 -6.22 2.31
N PRO A 366 5.00 -7.28 2.62
CA PRO A 366 5.58 -8.58 3.03
C PRO A 366 6.49 -9.23 1.99
N SER A 367 6.21 -9.01 0.68
CA SER A 367 6.96 -9.62 -0.43
C SER A 367 8.32 -8.98 -0.70
N TYR A 368 8.64 -7.87 -0.02
CA TYR A 368 9.91 -7.17 -0.16
C TYR A 368 10.74 -7.29 1.12
N PRO A 369 12.08 -7.35 1.04
CA PRO A 369 12.92 -7.37 2.23
C PRO A 369 12.70 -6.12 3.07
N ALA A 370 12.62 -6.28 4.39
CA ALA A 370 12.52 -5.13 5.29
C ALA A 370 13.80 -4.29 5.20
N ILE A 371 13.63 -2.98 5.07
CA ILE A 371 14.76 -2.05 5.11
C ILE A 371 15.25 -1.99 6.56
N ARG A 372 16.50 -2.38 6.78
CA ARG A 372 17.14 -2.37 8.09
C ARG A 372 17.90 -1.07 8.26
N GLN A 373 17.71 -0.43 9.39
CA GLN A 373 18.58 0.65 9.85
C GLN A 373 19.94 0.06 10.28
N LYS A 374 20.98 0.90 10.42
CA LYS A 374 22.27 0.41 10.90
C LYS A 374 22.12 -0.26 12.27
N PRO A 375 22.74 -1.42 12.50
CA PRO A 375 22.79 -1.98 13.84
C PRO A 375 23.56 -1.03 14.77
N ASN A 376 23.28 -1.10 16.06
CA ASN A 376 24.01 -0.33 17.07
C ASN A 376 25.49 -0.70 17.06
N LEU A 377 26.37 0.23 17.37
CA LEU A 377 27.82 0.00 17.39
C LEU A 377 28.20 -1.19 18.27
N ASN A 378 27.52 -1.37 19.40
CA ASN A 378 27.74 -2.49 20.33
C ASN A 378 27.31 -3.84 19.72
N GLU A 379 26.27 -3.89 18.89
CA GLU A 379 25.85 -5.10 18.17
C GLU A 379 26.81 -5.43 17.02
N THR A 380 27.38 -4.40 16.37
CA THR A 380 28.36 -4.58 15.29
C THR A 380 29.70 -5.09 15.83
N GLU A 381 30.15 -4.60 16.97
CA GLU A 381 31.36 -5.13 17.63
C GLU A 381 31.17 -6.58 18.07
N ASN A 382 30.03 -6.91 18.67
CA ASN A 382 29.68 -8.28 19.04
C ASN A 382 29.54 -9.20 17.82
N SER A 383 28.91 -8.74 16.74
CA SER A 383 28.75 -9.53 15.51
C SER A 383 30.10 -9.73 14.78
N ASN A 384 30.94 -8.70 14.73
CA ASN A 384 32.29 -8.82 14.17
C ASN A 384 33.20 -9.71 15.02
N GLN A 385 33.09 -9.62 16.35
CA GLN A 385 33.83 -10.50 17.28
C GLN A 385 33.34 -11.95 17.17
N LEU A 386 32.02 -12.16 17.00
CA LEU A 386 31.42 -13.46 16.71
C LEU A 386 31.89 -14.03 15.35
N ALA A 387 31.91 -13.20 14.30
CA ALA A 387 32.42 -13.59 12.98
C ALA A 387 33.91 -13.97 12.99
N LEU A 388 34.74 -13.20 13.71
CA LEU A 388 36.13 -13.50 13.89
C LEU A 388 36.37 -14.80 14.70
N LEU A 389 35.54 -15.08 15.70
CA LEU A 389 35.57 -16.32 16.47
C LEU A 389 35.11 -17.53 15.64
N GLN A 390 34.19 -17.33 14.72
CA GLN A 390 33.75 -18.35 13.74
C GLN A 390 34.87 -18.67 12.72
N GLU A 391 35.55 -17.65 12.16
CA GLU A 391 36.69 -17.85 11.26
C GLU A 391 37.86 -18.53 11.93
N GLN A 392 38.07 -18.33 13.23
CA GLN A 392 39.10 -18.96 14.02
C GLN A 392 38.72 -20.35 14.52
N GLY A 393 37.52 -20.84 14.21
CA GLY A 393 37.04 -22.16 14.63
C GLY A 393 36.77 -22.29 16.14
N VAL A 394 36.70 -21.17 16.87
CA VAL A 394 36.51 -21.13 18.33
C VAL A 394 35.01 -20.99 18.69
N TYR A 395 34.17 -20.65 17.74
CA TYR A 395 32.71 -20.46 17.98
C TYR A 395 31.89 -21.15 16.91
N THR A 396 31.05 -22.09 17.34
CA THR A 396 29.92 -22.61 16.56
C THR A 396 28.65 -21.97 17.13
N PRO A 397 27.70 -21.45 16.29
CA PRO A 397 26.47 -20.89 16.81
C PRO A 397 25.71 -21.97 17.59
N GLN A 398 25.59 -21.83 18.90
CA GLN A 398 24.62 -22.59 19.67
C GLN A 398 23.22 -22.06 19.34
N THR A 399 22.43 -22.86 18.63
CA THR A 399 20.97 -22.74 18.72
C THR A 399 20.62 -23.01 20.19
N ASN A 400 19.99 -22.05 20.85
CA ASN A 400 19.51 -22.18 22.22
C ASN A 400 18.58 -23.39 22.34
N ILE A 401 19.14 -24.53 22.72
CA ILE A 401 18.40 -25.65 23.27
C ILE A 401 18.72 -25.65 24.77
N GLU A 402 17.79 -25.11 25.57
CA GLU A 402 17.81 -25.28 27.02
C GLU A 402 17.68 -26.77 27.36
N CYS A 403 18.78 -27.43 27.60
CA CYS A 403 18.77 -28.71 28.32
C CYS A 403 18.55 -28.42 29.81
N LYS A 404 17.35 -28.69 30.30
CA LYS A 404 17.05 -28.67 31.73
C LYS A 404 17.52 -30.00 32.34
N ASN A 405 18.40 -29.86 33.36
CA ASN A 405 18.76 -30.80 34.42
C ASN A 405 19.62 -32.00 34.09
N SER A 406 20.90 -31.92 34.47
CA SER A 406 21.53 -32.98 35.24
C SER A 406 22.65 -32.40 36.10
N GLU A 407 22.71 -32.89 37.32
CA GLU A 407 23.59 -32.47 38.42
C GLU A 407 25.07 -32.69 38.10
N THR A 408 25.85 -31.66 38.35
CA THR A 408 27.32 -31.65 38.25
C THR A 408 27.95 -32.53 39.31
N ILE A 409 28.72 -33.53 38.90
CA ILE A 409 29.81 -34.10 39.71
C ILE A 409 31.12 -33.56 39.11
N MET A 410 31.79 -32.71 39.89
CA MET A 410 33.15 -32.23 39.57
C MET A 410 34.15 -33.38 39.84
N ASP A 411 34.96 -33.71 38.86
CA ASP A 411 36.27 -34.31 39.07
C ASP A 411 37.33 -33.52 38.30
N GLU A 412 38.27 -33.00 39.04
CA GLU A 412 39.40 -32.23 38.55
C GLU A 412 40.42 -33.17 37.93
N SER A 413 40.47 -33.30 36.65
CA SER A 413 41.72 -33.45 35.87
C SER A 413 41.41 -33.75 34.41
N ILE A 414 41.96 -32.87 33.53
CA ILE A 414 42.07 -33.03 32.08
C ILE A 414 40.77 -32.70 31.29
N GLY A 415 40.74 -31.44 30.82
CA GLY A 415 39.71 -30.96 29.89
C GLY A 415 39.67 -31.73 28.59
N LEU A 416 38.49 -32.27 28.32
CA LEU A 416 37.83 -32.50 27.06
C LEU A 416 36.60 -33.39 27.36
N GLY A 417 35.56 -32.79 27.82
CA GLY A 417 34.24 -33.45 27.93
C GLY A 417 33.59 -33.50 26.55
N VAL A 418 33.66 -34.64 25.90
CA VAL A 418 32.77 -34.97 24.77
C VAL A 418 31.57 -35.69 25.38
N GLU A 419 30.48 -35.01 25.61
CA GLU A 419 29.20 -35.66 25.91
C GLU A 419 28.50 -36.02 24.62
N ASN A 420 28.06 -37.27 24.57
CA ASN A 420 27.32 -37.89 23.47
C ASN A 420 25.92 -37.31 23.36
N CYS A 421 25.74 -36.35 22.46
CA CYS A 421 24.42 -35.89 21.99
C CYS A 421 24.08 -36.41 20.60
N ASP A 422 24.72 -37.49 20.14
CA ASP A 422 24.58 -37.94 18.75
C ASP A 422 23.22 -38.59 18.43
N ASP A 423 22.52 -39.13 19.42
CA ASP A 423 21.25 -39.82 19.19
C ASP A 423 20.05 -38.87 19.07
N GLU A 424 20.01 -37.74 19.76
CA GLU A 424 18.94 -36.76 19.64
C GLU A 424 19.04 -35.94 18.35
N ILE A 425 20.24 -35.58 17.93
CA ILE A 425 20.48 -34.84 16.67
C ILE A 425 20.15 -35.70 15.46
N PHE A 426 20.35 -37.02 15.53
CA PHE A 426 19.99 -37.95 14.47
C PHE A 426 18.45 -38.06 14.32
N LEU A 427 17.73 -38.16 15.42
CA LEU A 427 16.25 -38.20 15.43
C LEU A 427 15.64 -36.88 14.94
N GLU A 428 16.19 -35.73 15.32
CA GLU A 428 15.72 -34.43 14.89
C GLU A 428 16.00 -34.18 13.39
N ARG A 429 17.16 -34.60 12.88
CA ARG A 429 17.44 -34.60 11.44
C ARG A 429 16.54 -35.56 10.67
N LEU A 430 16.21 -36.72 11.22
CA LEU A 430 15.31 -37.68 10.59
C LEU A 430 13.88 -37.14 10.54
N THR A 431 13.43 -36.49 11.61
CA THR A 431 12.07 -35.88 11.64
C THR A 431 11.99 -34.67 10.72
N THR A 432 13.01 -33.81 10.62
CA THR A 432 13.02 -32.66 9.70
C THR A 432 13.09 -33.10 8.24
N VAL A 433 13.86 -34.14 7.90
CA VAL A 433 13.89 -34.72 6.55
C VAL A 433 12.57 -35.41 6.20
N LEU A 434 11.97 -36.16 7.13
CA LEU A 434 10.67 -36.80 6.92
C LEU A 434 9.55 -35.77 6.79
N LEU A 435 9.54 -34.72 7.62
CA LEU A 435 8.56 -33.64 7.52
C LEU A 435 8.72 -32.83 6.22
N SER A 436 9.94 -32.60 5.75
CA SER A 436 10.18 -31.92 4.46
C SER A 436 9.76 -32.76 3.27
N GLN A 437 9.97 -34.09 3.31
CA GLN A 437 9.46 -35.02 2.29
C GLN A 437 7.92 -35.10 2.33
N PHE A 438 7.34 -35.12 3.53
CA PHE A 438 5.88 -35.16 3.70
C PHE A 438 5.23 -33.86 3.21
N SER A 439 5.80 -32.69 3.54
CA SER A 439 5.31 -31.41 3.06
C SER A 439 5.45 -31.28 1.54
N ARG A 440 6.55 -31.78 0.95
CA ARG A 440 6.76 -31.77 -0.50
C ARG A 440 5.76 -32.64 -1.23
N ASN A 441 5.42 -33.80 -0.69
CA ASN A 441 4.42 -34.68 -1.29
C ASN A 441 3.00 -34.11 -1.16
N ILE A 442 2.68 -33.42 -0.05
CA ILE A 442 1.41 -32.72 0.13
C ILE A 442 1.31 -31.55 -0.84
N THR A 443 2.39 -30.78 -1.04
CA THR A 443 2.39 -29.67 -2.01
C THR A 443 2.24 -30.18 -3.44
N ILE A 444 2.90 -31.24 -3.84
CA ILE A 444 2.76 -31.83 -5.17
C ILE A 444 1.33 -32.35 -5.40
N THR A 445 0.75 -33.06 -4.41
CA THR A 445 -0.66 -33.51 -4.50
C THR A 445 -1.64 -32.35 -4.52
N PHE A 446 -1.40 -31.29 -3.78
CA PHE A 446 -2.21 -30.08 -3.82
C PHE A 446 -2.19 -29.43 -5.21
N PHE A 447 -1.00 -29.25 -5.80
CA PHE A 447 -0.86 -28.67 -7.14
C PHE A 447 -1.46 -29.57 -8.23
N THR A 448 -1.34 -30.90 -8.13
CA THR A 448 -1.99 -31.81 -9.11
C THR A 448 -3.51 -31.74 -9.03
N ILE A 449 -4.08 -31.66 -7.84
CA ILE A 449 -5.53 -31.46 -7.65
C ILE A 449 -5.95 -30.09 -8.20
N LEU A 450 -5.17 -29.04 -7.97
CA LEU A 450 -5.44 -27.70 -8.48
C LEU A 450 -5.45 -27.68 -10.02
N ILE A 451 -4.47 -28.31 -10.66
CA ILE A 451 -4.40 -28.44 -12.12
C ILE A 451 -5.63 -29.18 -12.66
N ILE A 452 -6.03 -30.26 -12.02
CA ILE A 452 -7.24 -30.99 -12.41
C ILE A 452 -8.48 -30.09 -12.30
N ILE A 453 -8.60 -29.31 -11.23
CA ILE A 453 -9.70 -28.36 -11.05
C ILE A 453 -9.70 -27.30 -12.16
N VAL A 454 -8.54 -26.75 -12.50
CA VAL A 454 -8.39 -25.74 -13.57
C VAL A 454 -8.74 -26.32 -14.93
N VAL A 455 -8.28 -27.53 -15.26
CA VAL A 455 -8.62 -28.22 -16.51
C VAL A 455 -10.12 -28.51 -16.58
N LEU A 456 -10.71 -28.98 -15.49
CA LEU A 456 -12.16 -29.21 -15.43
C LEU A 456 -12.95 -27.90 -15.55
N TRP A 457 -12.45 -26.81 -14.95
CA TRP A 457 -13.03 -25.48 -15.09
C TRP A 457 -12.91 -24.95 -16.52
N TYR A 458 -11.76 -25.15 -17.18
CA TYR A 458 -11.53 -24.75 -18.57
C TYR A 458 -12.48 -25.48 -19.52
N ILE A 459 -12.56 -26.81 -19.42
CA ILE A 459 -13.50 -27.64 -20.21
C ILE A 459 -14.95 -27.21 -19.93
N TRP A 460 -15.27 -26.89 -18.69
CA TRP A 460 -16.60 -26.43 -18.31
C TRP A 460 -16.91 -25.05 -18.91
N ASN A 461 -15.96 -24.12 -18.86
CA ASN A 461 -16.09 -22.75 -19.40
C ASN A 461 -16.26 -22.77 -20.93
N GLU A 462 -15.45 -23.52 -21.64
CA GLU A 462 -15.56 -23.67 -23.10
C GLU A 462 -16.90 -24.25 -23.54
N LYS A 463 -17.40 -25.23 -22.77
CA LYS A 463 -18.71 -25.84 -23.04
C LYS A 463 -19.90 -24.93 -22.83
N TYR A 464 -19.77 -23.86 -22.03
CA TYR A 464 -20.87 -22.98 -21.67
C TYR A 464 -20.72 -21.55 -22.23
N SER A 465 -19.57 -21.13 -22.71
CA SER A 465 -19.29 -19.78 -23.22
C SER A 465 -20.16 -19.37 -24.44
N LYS A 466 -20.60 -20.35 -25.22
CA LYS A 466 -21.42 -20.13 -26.44
C LYS A 466 -22.93 -20.27 -26.20
N LYS A 467 -23.41 -20.45 -24.95
CA LYS A 467 -24.82 -20.70 -24.65
C LYS A 467 -25.46 -19.49 -23.97
N SER A 468 -26.71 -19.17 -24.34
CA SER A 468 -27.47 -18.16 -23.63
C SER A 468 -27.72 -18.57 -22.16
N GLN A 469 -27.91 -17.58 -21.26
CA GLN A 469 -28.19 -17.86 -19.84
C GLN A 469 -29.34 -18.84 -19.62
N ILE A 470 -30.39 -18.76 -20.44
CA ILE A 470 -31.55 -19.64 -20.39
C ILE A 470 -31.20 -21.07 -20.79
N GLN A 471 -30.34 -21.25 -21.79
CA GLN A 471 -29.84 -22.56 -22.20
C GLN A 471 -28.98 -23.23 -21.12
N ILE A 472 -28.16 -22.43 -20.42
CA ILE A 472 -27.37 -22.88 -19.28
C ILE A 472 -28.31 -23.29 -18.15
N MET A 473 -29.31 -22.51 -17.82
CA MET A 473 -30.28 -22.79 -16.77
C MET A 473 -31.07 -24.10 -17.05
N TYR A 474 -31.59 -24.26 -18.26
CA TYR A 474 -32.29 -25.48 -18.65
C TYR A 474 -31.37 -26.68 -18.64
N SER A 475 -30.10 -26.54 -18.97
CA SER A 475 -29.13 -27.62 -18.86
C SER A 475 -28.89 -28.07 -17.40
N LYS A 476 -28.92 -27.10 -16.46
CA LYS A 476 -28.85 -27.35 -15.01
C LYS A 476 -30.11 -28.06 -14.49
N VAL A 477 -31.31 -27.68 -14.98
CA VAL A 477 -32.56 -28.38 -14.68
C VAL A 477 -32.49 -29.84 -15.08
N LYS A 478 -31.97 -30.16 -16.28
CA LYS A 478 -31.76 -31.54 -16.75
C LYS A 478 -30.77 -32.29 -15.88
N LYS A 479 -29.68 -31.65 -15.43
CA LYS A 479 -28.67 -32.28 -14.56
C LYS A 479 -29.23 -32.61 -13.18
N LEU A 480 -29.97 -31.68 -12.57
CA LEU A 480 -30.63 -31.91 -11.28
C LEU A 480 -31.77 -32.91 -11.37
N GLY A 481 -32.56 -32.90 -12.44
CA GLY A 481 -33.60 -33.92 -12.69
C GLY A 481 -33.02 -35.33 -12.83
N ARG A 482 -31.83 -35.47 -13.42
CA ARG A 482 -31.11 -36.76 -13.48
C ARG A 482 -30.70 -37.26 -12.09
N LEU A 483 -30.17 -36.34 -11.25
CA LEU A 483 -29.83 -36.67 -9.85
C LEU A 483 -31.09 -37.02 -9.03
N ALA A 484 -32.24 -36.42 -9.33
CA ALA A 484 -33.53 -36.81 -8.76
C ALA A 484 -34.04 -38.16 -9.28
N GLY A 485 -33.30 -38.81 -10.20
CA GLY A 485 -33.60 -40.13 -10.72
C GLY A 485 -34.50 -40.14 -11.97
N LEU A 486 -34.51 -39.08 -12.77
CA LEU A 486 -35.22 -39.04 -14.06
C LEU A 486 -34.17 -39.08 -15.20
N LYS A 487 -34.10 -40.20 -15.93
CA LYS A 487 -33.23 -40.34 -17.10
C LYS A 487 -33.92 -39.74 -18.33
N LYS A 488 -33.21 -38.88 -19.09
CA LYS A 488 -33.72 -38.35 -20.35
C LYS A 488 -33.56 -39.38 -21.47
N ASN A 489 -34.66 -39.70 -22.20
CA ASN A 489 -34.54 -40.39 -23.47
C ASN A 489 -34.10 -39.41 -24.57
N LYS A 490 -33.30 -39.89 -25.54
CA LYS A 490 -32.75 -39.06 -26.63
C LYS A 490 -33.82 -38.37 -27.47
N SER A 491 -35.02 -38.92 -27.57
CA SER A 491 -36.17 -38.44 -28.36
C SER A 491 -37.13 -37.51 -27.64
N GLN A 492 -36.96 -37.26 -26.33
CA GLN A 492 -37.89 -36.42 -25.57
C GLN A 492 -37.70 -34.93 -25.84
N THR A 493 -38.79 -34.24 -26.13
CA THR A 493 -38.84 -32.77 -26.24
C THR A 493 -38.66 -32.13 -24.86
N PRO A 494 -38.30 -30.82 -24.81
CA PRO A 494 -38.22 -30.07 -23.55
C PRO A 494 -39.50 -30.12 -22.71
N HIS A 495 -40.66 -30.03 -23.34
CA HIS A 495 -41.97 -30.08 -22.68
C HIS A 495 -42.31 -31.46 -22.11
N GLU A 496 -42.03 -32.52 -22.85
CA GLU A 496 -42.22 -33.90 -22.37
C GLU A 496 -41.34 -34.21 -21.17
N TYR A 497 -40.09 -33.74 -21.20
CA TYR A 497 -39.18 -33.86 -20.05
C TYR A 497 -39.67 -33.06 -18.84
N SER A 498 -40.17 -31.86 -19.05
CA SER A 498 -40.79 -30.98 -18.03
C SER A 498 -41.98 -31.69 -17.37
N ASN A 499 -42.90 -32.24 -18.17
CA ASN A 499 -44.09 -32.96 -17.68
C ASN A 499 -43.70 -34.21 -16.86
N ALA A 500 -42.67 -34.95 -17.30
CA ALA A 500 -42.19 -36.11 -16.57
C ALA A 500 -41.56 -35.75 -15.23
N LEU A 501 -40.81 -34.59 -15.19
CA LEU A 501 -40.20 -34.09 -13.96
C LEU A 501 -41.25 -33.51 -13.00
N SER A 502 -42.26 -32.80 -13.52
CA SER A 502 -43.40 -32.27 -12.75
C SER A 502 -44.24 -33.38 -12.12
N LYS A 503 -44.50 -34.47 -12.84
CA LYS A 503 -45.16 -35.65 -12.27
C LYS A 503 -44.39 -36.30 -11.12
N LYS A 504 -43.05 -36.27 -11.21
CA LYS A 504 -42.16 -36.86 -10.18
C LYS A 504 -42.02 -35.98 -8.95
N ILE A 505 -42.02 -34.63 -9.14
CA ILE A 505 -41.91 -33.64 -8.07
C ILE A 505 -43.01 -32.57 -8.25
N PRO A 506 -44.26 -32.87 -7.83
CA PRO A 506 -45.42 -31.98 -8.07
C PRO A 506 -45.24 -30.56 -7.48
N LYS A 507 -44.49 -30.43 -6.37
CA LYS A 507 -44.20 -29.16 -5.71
C LYS A 507 -43.37 -28.19 -6.55
N LEU A 508 -42.77 -28.63 -7.66
CA LEU A 508 -41.94 -27.83 -8.57
C LEU A 508 -42.58 -27.65 -9.96
N SER A 509 -43.82 -28.04 -10.12
CA SER A 509 -44.49 -28.06 -11.41
C SER A 509 -44.58 -26.68 -12.07
N SER A 510 -44.84 -25.62 -11.28
CA SER A 510 -44.93 -24.23 -11.78
C SER A 510 -43.58 -23.72 -12.25
N GLU A 511 -42.52 -23.93 -11.46
CA GLU A 511 -41.17 -23.47 -11.76
C GLU A 511 -40.59 -24.21 -12.97
N ILE A 512 -40.78 -25.52 -13.05
CA ILE A 512 -40.31 -26.34 -14.17
C ILE A 512 -40.97 -25.91 -15.47
N ASN A 513 -42.31 -25.68 -15.46
CA ASN A 513 -43.07 -25.29 -16.64
C ASN A 513 -42.66 -23.86 -17.09
N SER A 514 -42.48 -22.93 -16.16
CA SER A 514 -42.03 -21.57 -16.45
C SER A 514 -40.63 -21.57 -17.12
N ILE A 515 -39.64 -22.27 -16.53
CA ILE A 515 -38.28 -22.37 -17.10
C ILE A 515 -38.34 -23.03 -18.49
N THR A 516 -39.15 -24.06 -18.68
CA THR A 516 -39.24 -24.78 -19.95
C THR A 516 -39.91 -23.96 -21.04
N THR A 517 -40.95 -23.20 -20.71
CA THR A 517 -41.64 -22.31 -21.64
C THR A 517 -40.72 -21.18 -22.09
N ILE A 518 -40.00 -20.54 -21.18
CA ILE A 518 -39.02 -19.49 -21.50
C ILE A 518 -37.87 -20.07 -22.34
N TYR A 519 -37.38 -21.29 -22.02
CA TYR A 519 -36.38 -21.97 -22.83
C TYR A 519 -36.88 -22.26 -24.25
N GLY A 520 -38.11 -22.71 -24.40
CA GLY A 520 -38.72 -22.99 -25.71
C GLY A 520 -38.86 -21.73 -26.55
N ARG A 521 -39.36 -20.62 -25.97
CA ARG A 521 -39.48 -19.33 -26.65
C ARG A 521 -38.12 -18.78 -27.09
N ASN A 522 -37.07 -18.89 -26.24
CA ASN A 522 -35.72 -18.39 -26.54
C ASN A 522 -34.96 -19.27 -27.56
N THR A 523 -35.27 -20.56 -27.63
CA THR A 523 -34.54 -21.49 -28.50
C THR A 523 -35.18 -21.65 -29.87
N TYR A 524 -36.50 -21.52 -29.95
CA TYR A 524 -37.32 -21.80 -31.16
C TYR A 524 -38.15 -20.60 -31.62
N GLY A 525 -38.18 -19.47 -30.88
CA GLY A 525 -38.93 -18.26 -31.20
C GLY A 525 -38.04 -17.06 -31.46
N ASN A 526 -38.50 -16.09 -32.27
CA ASN A 526 -37.72 -14.93 -32.70
C ASN A 526 -37.74 -13.73 -31.69
N ASN A 527 -37.98 -13.92 -30.41
CA ASN A 527 -38.12 -12.82 -29.45
C ASN A 527 -36.94 -12.71 -28.47
N ILE A 528 -36.34 -11.49 -28.46
CA ILE A 528 -35.28 -11.02 -27.56
C ILE A 528 -35.89 -10.80 -26.15
N SER A 529 -35.26 -11.35 -25.12
CA SER A 529 -35.73 -11.26 -23.73
C SER A 529 -35.54 -9.88 -23.11
N ASP A 530 -36.59 -9.31 -22.57
CA ASP A 530 -36.65 -8.08 -21.79
C ASP A 530 -35.97 -8.24 -20.40
N ASN A 531 -35.38 -7.16 -19.87
CA ASN A 531 -34.63 -7.17 -18.59
C ASN A 531 -35.52 -7.56 -17.39
N ASN A 532 -36.81 -7.23 -17.40
CA ASN A 532 -37.75 -7.66 -16.36
C ASN A 532 -37.99 -9.18 -16.34
N GLN A 533 -37.83 -9.88 -17.48
CA GLN A 533 -37.93 -11.34 -17.55
C GLN A 533 -36.68 -12.05 -16.97
N LYS A 534 -35.49 -11.39 -16.97
CA LYS A 534 -34.27 -11.96 -16.38
C LYS A 534 -34.35 -12.03 -14.86
N GLN A 535 -34.88 -10.98 -14.22
CA GLN A 535 -34.97 -10.90 -12.76
C GLN A 535 -35.98 -11.92 -12.20
N ASN A 536 -37.10 -12.05 -12.87
CA ASN A 536 -38.13 -13.05 -12.54
C ASN A 536 -37.61 -14.50 -12.73
N LEU A 537 -36.75 -14.71 -13.73
CA LEU A 537 -36.17 -16.03 -14.03
C LEU A 537 -35.17 -16.48 -12.95
N GLU A 538 -34.40 -15.56 -12.37
CA GLU A 538 -33.46 -15.87 -11.29
C GLU A 538 -34.16 -16.31 -10.00
N ASP A 539 -35.28 -15.68 -9.67
CA ASP A 539 -36.06 -16.03 -8.48
C ASP A 539 -36.74 -17.39 -8.63
N ILE A 540 -37.30 -17.66 -9.84
CA ILE A 540 -37.83 -19.01 -10.17
C ILE A 540 -36.72 -20.05 -10.06
N TRP A 541 -35.51 -19.75 -10.53
CA TRP A 541 -34.37 -20.64 -10.44
C TRP A 541 -33.90 -20.89 -9.00
N LYS A 542 -33.82 -19.86 -8.15
CA LYS A 542 -33.48 -19.98 -6.74
C LYS A 542 -34.43 -20.93 -6.01
N LYS A 543 -35.74 -20.73 -6.24
CA LYS A 543 -36.79 -21.56 -5.64
C LYS A 543 -36.73 -22.99 -6.12
N PHE A 544 -36.59 -23.22 -7.44
CA PHE A 544 -36.42 -24.54 -8.05
C PHE A 544 -35.21 -25.26 -7.46
N ARG A 545 -34.04 -24.61 -7.43
CA ARG A 545 -32.78 -25.18 -6.92
C ARG A 545 -32.90 -25.62 -5.46
N LYS A 546 -33.45 -24.78 -4.60
CA LYS A 546 -33.61 -25.08 -3.17
C LYS A 546 -34.50 -26.33 -2.96
N THR A 547 -35.63 -26.39 -3.64
CA THR A 547 -36.61 -27.43 -3.45
C THR A 547 -36.15 -28.80 -4.03
N ILE A 548 -35.51 -28.78 -5.22
CA ILE A 548 -35.01 -30.03 -5.83
C ILE A 548 -33.82 -30.62 -5.06
N LEU A 549 -32.93 -29.77 -4.49
CA LEU A 549 -31.83 -30.25 -3.66
C LEU A 549 -32.34 -30.89 -2.38
N ILE A 550 -33.34 -30.32 -1.73
CA ILE A 550 -33.98 -30.91 -0.55
C ILE A 550 -34.59 -32.27 -0.90
N TYR A 551 -35.24 -32.39 -2.08
CA TYR A 551 -35.80 -33.63 -2.56
C TYR A 551 -34.72 -34.72 -2.82
N ILE A 552 -33.59 -34.33 -3.45
CA ILE A 552 -32.48 -35.26 -3.73
C ILE A 552 -31.84 -35.74 -2.42
N ILE A 553 -31.61 -34.84 -1.47
CA ILE A 553 -31.04 -35.19 -0.15
C ILE A 553 -31.97 -36.12 0.59
N LYS A 554 -33.27 -35.80 0.70
CA LYS A 554 -34.24 -36.69 1.36
C LYS A 554 -34.31 -38.08 0.74
N LYS A 555 -34.13 -38.16 -0.58
CA LYS A 555 -34.12 -39.45 -1.28
C LYS A 555 -32.87 -40.31 -1.00
N GLN A 556 -31.72 -39.66 -0.65
CA GLN A 556 -30.48 -40.37 -0.29
C GLN A 556 -30.52 -40.91 1.16
N PHE A 557 -31.25 -40.23 2.06
CA PHE A 557 -31.37 -40.65 3.46
C PHE A 557 -32.52 -41.62 3.74
N VAL A 558 -33.34 -41.95 2.73
CA VAL A 558 -34.46 -42.95 2.84
C VAL A 558 -34.09 -44.28 2.15
N LYS A 559 -32.85 -44.44 1.72
CA LYS A 559 -32.24 -45.70 1.39
C LYS A 559 -31.31 -46.08 2.53
#